data_a68abe77cf3b344e9cdf6f32b24b1c2a
#
_entry.id   a68abe77cf3b344e9cdf6f32b24b1c2a
#
_cell.length_a   1.000
_cell.length_b   1.000
_cell.length_c   1.000
_cell.angle_alpha   90.00
_cell.angle_beta   90.00
_cell.angle_gamma   90.00
#
_symmetry.space_group_name_H-M   'P 1'
#
loop_
_entity.id
_entity.type
_entity.pdbx_description
1 polymer ?
#
loop_
_entity_poly.entity_id
_entity_poly.type
_entity_poly.pdbx_seq_one_letter_code
_entity_poly.pdbx_strand_id
1 'polypeptide(L)'
;MVAAFVEATNSFDLDRLTVTFADDALVNDQLRDYWGKAAIRRWAERDIIGEKLTIAVTKVVKHYDSFVVTAEIDGNFDKRGLPDPLVLAFYFTAQDDLIVQLIILRNRRDI
;
A
#
# COMPACT_ATOMS: atom_id res chain seq x y z
N MET A 1 -11.70 0.33 5.02
CA MET A 1 -10.81 0.72 3.93
C MET A 1 -9.41 0.16 4.13
N VAL A 2 -8.68 0.51 5.18
CA VAL A 2 -7.33 -0.02 5.42
C VAL A 2 -7.35 -1.53 5.61
N ALA A 3 -8.24 -2.06 6.42
CA ALA A 3 -8.34 -3.50 6.66
C ALA A 3 -8.61 -4.27 5.36
N ALA A 4 -9.49 -3.76 4.50
CA ALA A 4 -9.79 -4.39 3.22
C ALA A 4 -8.58 -4.40 2.30
N PHE A 5 -7.81 -3.32 2.27
CA PHE A 5 -6.56 -3.23 1.49
C PHE A 5 -5.55 -4.27 1.98
N VAL A 6 -5.31 -4.33 3.28
CA VAL A 6 -4.34 -5.26 3.87
C VAL A 6 -4.78 -6.71 3.64
N GLU A 7 -6.04 -7.01 3.83
CA GLU A 7 -6.57 -8.36 3.66
C GLU A 7 -6.48 -8.81 2.20
N ALA A 8 -6.86 -7.96 1.25
CA ALA A 8 -6.76 -8.28 -0.17
C ALA A 8 -5.30 -8.48 -0.60
N THR A 9 -4.39 -7.66 -0.08
CA THR A 9 -2.95 -7.81 -0.35
C THR A 9 -2.45 -9.16 0.17
N ASN A 10 -2.74 -9.48 1.43
CA ASN A 10 -2.25 -10.71 2.04
C ASN A 10 -2.89 -11.98 1.47
N SER A 11 -4.04 -11.84 0.81
CA SER A 11 -4.71 -12.95 0.11
C SER A 11 -4.31 -13.03 -1.36
N PHE A 12 -3.47 -12.14 -1.84
CA PHE A 12 -3.04 -12.05 -3.24
C PHE A 12 -4.23 -11.94 -4.21
N ASP A 13 -5.23 -11.16 -3.82
CA ASP A 13 -6.49 -11.01 -4.56
C ASP A 13 -6.51 -9.66 -5.26
N LEU A 14 -6.12 -9.65 -6.54
CA LEU A 14 -6.00 -8.43 -7.32
C LEU A 14 -7.35 -7.71 -7.47
N ASP A 15 -8.42 -8.44 -7.70
CA ASP A 15 -9.75 -7.82 -7.90
C ASP A 15 -10.23 -7.16 -6.61
N ARG A 16 -10.11 -7.83 -5.48
CA ARG A 16 -10.48 -7.25 -4.18
C ARG A 16 -9.60 -6.06 -3.83
N LEU A 17 -8.31 -6.13 -4.15
CA LEU A 17 -7.39 -5.03 -3.91
C LEU A 17 -7.80 -3.81 -4.74
N THR A 18 -8.08 -4.01 -6.01
CA THR A 18 -8.42 -2.92 -6.93
C THR A 18 -9.70 -2.20 -6.52
N VAL A 19 -10.73 -2.93 -6.03
CA VAL A 19 -12.00 -2.29 -5.65
C VAL A 19 -11.91 -1.45 -4.37
N THR A 20 -10.79 -1.52 -3.63
CA THR A 20 -10.60 -0.62 -2.48
C THR A 20 -10.32 0.82 -2.89
N PHE A 21 -9.98 1.06 -4.15
CA PHE A 21 -9.61 2.38 -4.67
C PHE A 21 -10.78 3.05 -5.40
N ALA A 22 -10.82 4.39 -5.29
CA ALA A 22 -11.69 5.19 -6.14
C ALA A 22 -11.18 5.17 -7.59
N ASP A 23 -12.07 5.48 -8.54
CA ASP A 23 -11.72 5.41 -9.97
C ASP A 23 -10.59 6.36 -10.36
N ASP A 24 -10.51 7.51 -9.72
CA ASP A 24 -9.52 8.55 -9.99
C ASP A 24 -8.43 8.64 -8.91
N ALA A 25 -8.23 7.58 -8.15
CA ALA A 25 -7.25 7.55 -7.07
C ALA A 25 -5.81 7.71 -7.59
N LEU A 26 -4.95 8.15 -6.68
CA LEU A 26 -3.51 8.22 -6.91
C LEU A 26 -2.80 7.27 -5.96
N VAL A 27 -1.89 6.47 -6.50
CA VAL A 27 -0.89 5.75 -5.71
C VAL A 27 0.48 6.35 -6.02
N ASN A 28 1.21 6.72 -4.95
CA ASN A 28 2.63 7.09 -5.06
C ASN A 28 3.43 6.05 -4.29
N ASP A 29 4.17 5.23 -5.01
CA ASP A 29 4.98 4.16 -4.43
C ASP A 29 6.46 4.51 -4.62
N GLN A 30 7.11 4.88 -3.53
CA GLN A 30 8.53 5.25 -3.54
C GLN A 30 8.80 6.34 -4.58
N LEU A 31 7.96 7.39 -4.59
CA LEU A 31 8.04 8.57 -5.46
C LEU A 31 7.67 8.28 -6.92
N ARG A 32 7.00 7.17 -7.20
CA ARG A 32 6.45 6.85 -8.53
C ARG A 32 4.94 6.96 -8.49
N ASP A 33 4.36 7.72 -9.39
CA ASP A 33 2.93 7.98 -9.45
C ASP A 33 2.19 7.03 -10.37
N TYR A 34 1.05 6.54 -9.89
CA TYR A 34 0.12 5.73 -10.67
C TYR A 34 -1.27 6.37 -10.55
N TRP A 35 -1.74 6.96 -11.64
CA TRP A 35 -2.97 7.73 -11.66
C TRP A 35 -4.13 6.91 -12.23
N GLY A 36 -5.20 6.81 -11.46
CA GLY A 36 -6.43 6.17 -11.87
C GLY A 36 -6.42 4.66 -11.69
N LYS A 37 -7.63 4.08 -11.66
CA LYS A 37 -7.79 2.67 -11.28
C LYS A 37 -7.07 1.71 -12.24
N ALA A 38 -7.03 2.01 -13.55
CA ALA A 38 -6.36 1.13 -14.50
C ALA A 38 -4.85 1.07 -14.25
N ALA A 39 -4.22 2.24 -14.02
CA ALA A 39 -2.78 2.29 -13.70
C ALA A 39 -2.50 1.63 -12.36
N ILE A 40 -3.36 1.84 -11.36
CA ILE A 40 -3.23 1.24 -10.03
C ILE A 40 -3.34 -0.28 -10.14
N ARG A 41 -4.25 -0.79 -10.96
CA ARG A 41 -4.39 -2.23 -11.16
C ARG A 41 -3.11 -2.84 -11.76
N ARG A 42 -2.50 -2.18 -12.74
CA ARG A 42 -1.23 -2.64 -13.32
C ARG A 42 -0.10 -2.62 -12.30
N TRP A 43 -0.02 -1.56 -11.49
CA TRP A 43 0.94 -1.47 -10.40
C TRP A 43 0.74 -2.62 -9.40
N ALA A 44 -0.49 -2.82 -8.95
CA ALA A 44 -0.80 -3.86 -7.96
C ALA A 44 -0.49 -5.26 -8.50
N GLU A 45 -0.82 -5.53 -9.77
CA GLU A 45 -0.54 -6.82 -10.39
C GLU A 45 0.96 -7.10 -10.44
N ARG A 46 1.75 -6.10 -10.82
CA ARG A 46 3.20 -6.25 -10.96
C ARG A 46 3.92 -6.24 -9.62
N ASP A 47 3.64 -5.23 -8.78
CA ASP A 47 4.49 -4.93 -7.62
C ASP A 47 3.93 -5.47 -6.30
N ILE A 48 2.66 -5.80 -6.24
CA ILE A 48 2.02 -6.35 -5.04
C ILE A 48 1.78 -7.84 -5.21
N ILE A 49 0.93 -8.21 -6.16
CA ILE A 49 0.53 -9.61 -6.35
C ILE A 49 1.67 -10.40 -6.99
N GLY A 50 2.31 -9.83 -8.02
CA GLY A 50 3.43 -10.49 -8.71
C GLY A 50 4.61 -10.78 -7.81
N GLU A 51 4.87 -9.91 -6.83
CA GLU A 51 5.94 -10.09 -5.84
C GLU A 51 5.48 -10.84 -4.59
N LYS A 52 4.22 -11.29 -4.55
CA LYS A 52 3.64 -11.97 -3.40
C LYS A 52 3.85 -11.19 -2.10
N LEU A 53 3.58 -9.91 -2.16
CA LEU A 53 3.80 -9.00 -1.05
C LEU A 53 2.86 -9.32 0.10
N THR A 54 3.40 -9.32 1.32
CA THR A 54 2.61 -9.45 2.54
C THR A 54 2.85 -8.25 3.44
N ILE A 55 1.82 -7.87 4.18
CA ILE A 55 1.82 -6.72 5.06
C ILE A 55 1.50 -7.17 6.48
N ALA A 56 2.42 -6.92 7.41
CA ALA A 56 2.20 -7.13 8.84
C ALA A 56 2.12 -5.77 9.52
N VAL A 57 0.91 -5.31 9.80
CA VAL A 57 0.67 -3.98 10.38
C VAL A 57 1.17 -3.94 11.81
N THR A 58 1.99 -2.95 12.14
CA THR A 58 2.53 -2.76 13.49
C THR A 58 1.98 -1.52 14.17
N LYS A 59 1.47 -0.54 13.42
CA LYS A 59 0.95 0.69 13.98
C LYS A 59 -0.05 1.33 13.03
N VAL A 60 -1.15 1.87 13.56
CA VAL A 60 -2.12 2.66 12.80
C VAL A 60 -2.41 3.94 13.56
N VAL A 61 -2.26 5.08 12.89
CA VAL A 61 -2.64 6.39 13.43
C VAL A 61 -3.69 6.99 12.52
N LYS A 62 -4.85 7.30 13.09
CA LYS A 62 -5.93 7.96 12.36
C LYS A 62 -5.85 9.46 12.59
N HIS A 63 -6.00 10.24 11.52
CA HIS A 63 -6.03 11.69 11.58
C HIS A 63 -7.08 12.19 10.59
N TYR A 64 -8.29 12.47 11.09
CA TYR A 64 -9.47 12.81 10.28
C TYR A 64 -9.75 11.71 9.24
N ASP A 65 -9.73 12.01 7.95
CA ASP A 65 -9.98 11.05 6.87
C ASP A 65 -8.70 10.35 6.41
N SER A 66 -7.59 10.57 7.11
CA SER A 66 -6.30 10.01 6.77
C SER A 66 -5.86 8.98 7.80
N PHE A 67 -5.11 7.97 7.33
CA PHE A 67 -4.52 6.95 8.18
C PHE A 67 -3.06 6.82 7.84
N VAL A 68 -2.21 6.75 8.87
CA VAL A 68 -0.81 6.40 8.69
C VAL A 68 -0.61 5.00 9.24
N VAL A 69 -0.27 4.06 8.38
CA VAL A 69 -0.09 2.66 8.72
C VAL A 69 1.38 2.31 8.57
N THR A 70 1.99 1.83 9.65
CA THR A 70 3.36 1.32 9.63
C THR A 70 3.29 -0.19 9.59
N ALA A 71 4.04 -0.80 8.69
CA ALA A 71 3.98 -2.25 8.52
C ALA A 71 5.32 -2.83 8.11
N GLU A 72 5.55 -4.07 8.53
CA GLU A 72 6.66 -4.88 8.03
C GLU A 72 6.22 -5.58 6.76
N ILE A 73 7.07 -5.51 5.74
CA ILE A 73 6.75 -5.99 4.40
C ILE A 73 7.68 -7.15 4.08
N ASP A 74 7.10 -8.23 3.55
CA ASP A 74 7.85 -9.35 2.99
C ASP A 74 7.29 -9.67 1.59
N GLY A 75 7.99 -10.54 0.87
CA GLY A 75 7.62 -10.95 -0.47
C GLY A 75 8.81 -11.50 -1.23
N ASN A 76 8.63 -11.66 -2.54
CA ASN A 76 9.66 -12.23 -3.41
C ASN A 76 10.52 -11.18 -4.13
N PHE A 77 10.39 -9.90 -3.76
CA PHE A 77 11.19 -8.83 -4.32
C PHE A 77 12.67 -8.97 -3.95
N ASP A 78 13.54 -8.28 -4.68
CA ASP A 78 14.98 -8.25 -4.40
C ASP A 78 15.23 -7.50 -3.09
N LYS A 79 15.78 -8.20 -2.11
CA LYS A 79 16.00 -7.66 -0.76
C LYS A 79 17.40 -7.11 -0.54
N ARG A 80 18.27 -7.17 -1.56
CA ARG A 80 19.64 -6.67 -1.44
C ARG A 80 19.63 -5.16 -1.20
N GLY A 81 20.39 -4.73 -0.22
CA GLY A 81 20.46 -3.31 0.12
C GLY A 81 19.28 -2.78 0.92
N LEU A 82 18.33 -3.64 1.29
CA LEU A 82 17.18 -3.26 2.09
C LEU A 82 17.37 -3.69 3.53
N PRO A 83 16.81 -2.92 4.49
CA PRO A 83 16.84 -3.35 5.90
C PRO A 83 16.01 -4.61 6.10
N ASP A 84 16.33 -5.35 7.17
CA ASP A 84 15.58 -6.54 7.57
C ASP A 84 15.20 -6.38 9.05
N PRO A 85 13.90 -6.23 9.38
CA PRO A 85 12.77 -6.23 8.45
C PRO A 85 12.66 -4.93 7.66
N LEU A 86 12.05 -5.02 6.47
CA LEU A 86 11.69 -3.83 5.71
C LEU A 86 10.41 -3.25 6.29
N VAL A 87 10.46 -2.00 6.72
CA VAL A 87 9.32 -1.29 7.30
C VAL A 87 8.91 -0.16 6.38
N LEU A 88 7.65 -0.16 5.98
CA LEU A 88 7.09 0.90 5.14
C LEU A 88 6.01 1.65 5.91
N ALA A 89 5.84 2.92 5.56
CA ALA A 89 4.74 3.75 6.01
C ALA A 89 3.77 3.95 4.85
N PHE A 90 2.50 3.67 5.11
CA PHE A 90 1.41 3.80 4.14
C PHE A 90 0.52 4.94 4.60
N TYR A 91 0.44 5.99 3.78
CA TYR A 91 -0.38 7.16 4.06
C TYR A 91 -1.64 7.07 3.22
N PHE A 92 -2.75 6.68 3.85
CA PHE A 92 -4.04 6.52 3.18
C PHE A 92 -4.90 7.75 3.39
N THR A 93 -5.54 8.22 2.33
CA THR A 93 -6.61 9.20 2.41
C THR A 93 -7.86 8.58 1.79
N ALA A 94 -8.98 8.63 2.52
CA ALA A 94 -10.23 8.00 2.11
C ALA A 94 -11.30 9.04 1.87
N GLN A 95 -12.20 8.72 0.95
CA GLN A 95 -13.43 9.46 0.73
C GLN A 95 -14.51 8.42 0.37
N ASP A 96 -15.65 8.47 1.06
CA ASP A 96 -16.75 7.52 0.86
C ASP A 96 -16.28 6.06 1.00
N ASP A 97 -15.39 5.82 1.96
CA ASP A 97 -14.81 4.51 2.28
C ASP A 97 -13.96 3.91 1.14
N LEU A 98 -13.55 4.72 0.19
CA LEU A 98 -12.62 4.32 -0.87
C LEU A 98 -11.31 5.08 -0.72
N ILE A 99 -10.22 4.44 -1.11
CA ILE A 99 -8.90 5.07 -1.10
C ILE A 99 -8.84 6.05 -2.27
N VAL A 100 -8.63 7.35 -1.99
CA VAL A 100 -8.43 8.36 -3.03
C VAL A 100 -6.96 8.67 -3.20
N GLN A 101 -6.14 8.42 -2.19
CA GLN A 101 -4.70 8.61 -2.28
C GLN A 101 -4.00 7.65 -1.36
N LEU A 102 -2.94 7.02 -1.86
CA LEU A 102 -2.07 6.15 -1.08
C LEU A 102 -0.63 6.53 -1.40
N ILE A 103 0.12 6.94 -0.39
CA ILE A 103 1.56 7.22 -0.52
C ILE A 103 2.30 6.19 0.29
N ILE A 104 3.27 5.53 -0.32
CA ILE A 104 4.07 4.47 0.31
C ILE A 104 5.53 4.91 0.33
N LEU A 105 6.10 5.01 1.52
CA LEU A 105 7.48 5.44 1.72
C LEU A 105 8.16 4.50 2.71
N ARG A 106 9.49 4.42 2.61
CA ARG A 106 10.27 3.72 3.63
C ARG A 106 10.14 4.49 4.94
N ASN A 107 9.93 3.74 6.03
CA ASN A 107 9.86 4.34 7.35
C ASN A 107 11.28 4.59 7.87
N ARG A 108 11.65 5.87 7.97
CA ARG A 108 12.95 6.26 8.47
C ARG A 108 12.80 6.71 9.91
N ARG A 109 13.32 5.91 10.81
CA ARG A 109 13.15 6.13 12.24
C ARG A 109 13.96 7.30 12.76
N ASP A 110 14.95 7.72 12.03
CA ASP A 110 15.89 8.78 12.42
C ASP A 110 15.46 10.19 11.97
N ILE A 111 14.25 10.33 11.48
CA ILE A 111 13.71 11.61 11.08
C ILE A 111 12.41 11.92 11.78
#